data_7d01d91cc13dce194bf9f77b2e73e221
#
_entry.id   7d01d91cc13dce194bf9f77b2e73e221
#
_cell.length_a   1.000
_cell.length_b   1.000
_cell.length_c   1.000
_cell.angle_alpha   90.00
_cell.angle_beta   90.00
_cell.angle_gamma   90.00
#
_symmetry.space_group_name_H-M   'P 1'
#
loop_
_entity.id
_entity.type
_entity.pdbx_description
1 polymer ?
#
loop_
_entity_poly.entity_id
_entity_poly.type
_entity_poly.pdbx_seq_one_letter_code
_entity_poly.pdbx_strand_id
1 'polypeptide(L)'
;MLIDAHVHLDKYGDLLDEALRQIEQDTIFTVATAMDVPSYLELQKIGERSELVLPTFGIHPRRAADYTDRLQEVARYIEASPAIGEIGLDFHWVKDTSTYPAQRKVLEYFLAAAREQKKIVNLHTKGGEKEILDLLEKYDIQRAIIHWYSGPMDILRAMITFGCYFTVGVEVLYSDHIKTIAKAIPAQLLLTETDNPGGVKWLKGEVGMPRAIANVVDALAELRQSTYELIMQTVHANFLRMIQDSPSLKGVHAILSRFKS
;
A
#
# COMPACT_ATOMS: atom_id res chain seq x y z
N MET A 1 -7.87 15.69 5.71
CA MET A 1 -7.39 14.97 4.49
C MET A 1 -7.47 13.48 4.73
N LEU A 2 -8.09 12.75 3.84
CA LEU A 2 -8.09 11.28 3.84
C LEU A 2 -6.78 10.74 3.22
N ILE A 3 -6.35 9.55 3.62
CA ILE A 3 -5.20 8.86 3.06
C ILE A 3 -5.65 7.50 2.54
N ASP A 4 -5.47 7.26 1.25
CA ASP A 4 -5.57 5.94 0.61
C ASP A 4 -4.17 5.45 0.28
N ALA A 5 -3.62 4.62 1.15
CA ALA A 5 -2.20 4.23 1.07
C ALA A 5 -1.95 3.06 0.11
N HIS A 6 -2.99 2.56 -0.58
CA HIS A 6 -2.85 1.52 -1.60
C HIS A 6 -4.05 1.48 -2.55
N VAL A 7 -3.82 1.78 -3.83
CA VAL A 7 -4.85 1.77 -4.88
C VAL A 7 -4.22 1.52 -6.26
N HIS A 8 -5.00 0.98 -7.20
CA HIS A 8 -4.58 0.72 -8.59
C HIS A 8 -5.30 1.64 -9.58
N LEU A 9 -4.88 2.92 -9.67
CA LEU A 9 -5.56 3.91 -10.54
C LEU A 9 -5.48 3.57 -12.02
N ASP A 10 -4.48 2.82 -12.46
CA ASP A 10 -4.33 2.32 -13.83
C ASP A 10 -5.41 1.31 -14.24
N LYS A 11 -6.20 0.78 -13.28
CA LYS A 11 -7.26 -0.20 -13.53
C LYS A 11 -8.66 0.40 -13.67
N TYR A 12 -8.81 1.72 -13.56
CA TYR A 12 -10.14 2.36 -13.65
C TYR A 12 -10.68 2.47 -15.08
N GLY A 13 -9.82 2.46 -16.13
CA GLY A 13 -10.27 2.62 -17.52
C GLY A 13 -11.11 3.88 -17.71
N ASP A 14 -12.31 3.73 -18.28
CA ASP A 14 -13.23 4.85 -18.54
C ASP A 14 -13.72 5.59 -17.28
N LEU A 15 -13.55 4.98 -16.09
CA LEU A 15 -13.94 5.59 -14.82
C LEU A 15 -12.81 6.42 -14.19
N LEU A 16 -11.64 6.52 -14.81
CA LEU A 16 -10.47 7.22 -14.24
C LEU A 16 -10.77 8.70 -13.98
N ASP A 17 -11.43 9.39 -14.89
CA ASP A 17 -11.77 10.80 -14.73
C ASP A 17 -12.73 11.04 -13.56
N GLU A 18 -13.66 10.13 -13.33
CA GLU A 18 -14.52 10.15 -12.15
C GLU A 18 -13.73 9.88 -10.87
N ALA A 19 -12.82 8.90 -10.90
CA ALA A 19 -11.98 8.58 -9.75
C ALA A 19 -11.11 9.79 -9.35
N LEU A 20 -10.47 10.45 -10.31
CA LEU A 20 -9.67 11.65 -10.04
C LEU A 20 -10.52 12.82 -9.52
N ARG A 21 -11.74 13.01 -10.05
CA ARG A 21 -12.67 14.02 -9.50
C ARG A 21 -13.01 13.75 -8.04
N GLN A 22 -13.25 12.50 -7.65
CA GLN A 22 -13.50 12.15 -6.24
C GLN A 22 -12.28 12.39 -5.36
N ILE A 23 -11.07 12.04 -5.82
CA ILE A 23 -9.81 12.29 -5.12
C ILE A 23 -9.66 13.78 -4.81
N GLU A 24 -9.90 14.66 -5.80
CA GLU A 24 -9.79 16.10 -5.63
C GLU A 24 -10.90 16.68 -4.72
N GLN A 25 -12.17 16.32 -4.97
CA GLN A 25 -13.30 16.84 -4.23
C GLN A 25 -13.25 16.49 -2.74
N ASP A 26 -12.87 15.25 -2.43
CA ASP A 26 -12.86 14.75 -1.05
C ASP A 26 -11.46 14.87 -0.40
N THR A 27 -10.50 15.45 -1.11
CA THR A 27 -9.11 15.65 -0.67
C THR A 27 -8.51 14.34 -0.16
N ILE A 28 -8.40 13.33 -1.05
CA ILE A 28 -7.87 12.00 -0.75
C ILE A 28 -6.43 11.91 -1.25
N PHE A 29 -5.44 11.92 -0.35
CA PHE A 29 -4.08 11.62 -0.79
C PHE A 29 -3.97 10.12 -1.08
N THR A 30 -3.51 9.80 -2.27
CA THR A 30 -3.64 8.48 -2.88
C THR A 30 -2.27 7.93 -3.30
N VAL A 31 -1.84 6.84 -2.68
CA VAL A 31 -0.64 6.10 -3.11
C VAL A 31 -1.05 5.10 -4.20
N ALA A 32 -0.75 5.45 -5.44
CA ALA A 32 -1.07 4.64 -6.61
C ALA A 32 0.05 3.62 -6.88
N THR A 33 -0.22 2.34 -6.58
CA THR A 33 0.78 1.27 -6.63
C THR A 33 0.74 0.54 -7.97
N ALA A 34 1.92 0.39 -8.59
CA ALA A 34 2.07 -0.36 -9.84
C ALA A 34 2.26 -1.85 -9.58
N MET A 35 1.77 -2.68 -10.49
CA MET A 35 1.99 -4.13 -10.49
C MET A 35 3.14 -4.57 -11.40
N ASP A 36 3.55 -3.73 -12.34
CA ASP A 36 4.61 -3.98 -13.32
C ASP A 36 5.05 -2.66 -14.02
N VAL A 37 5.98 -2.75 -14.98
CA VAL A 37 6.46 -1.57 -15.71
C VAL A 37 5.37 -0.86 -16.51
N PRO A 38 4.50 -1.55 -17.30
CA PRO A 38 3.42 -0.89 -18.02
C PRO A 38 2.46 -0.12 -17.11
N SER A 39 2.04 -0.70 -15.98
CA SER A 39 1.17 -0.03 -15.01
C SER A 39 1.85 1.19 -14.38
N TYR A 40 3.16 1.12 -14.08
CA TYR A 40 3.89 2.27 -13.55
C TYR A 40 3.95 3.45 -14.53
N LEU A 41 4.24 3.17 -15.81
CA LEU A 41 4.28 4.22 -16.83
C LEU A 41 2.92 4.91 -17.03
N GLU A 42 1.83 4.16 -16.86
CA GLU A 42 0.49 4.74 -16.89
C GLU A 42 0.21 5.56 -15.61
N LEU A 43 0.58 5.04 -14.44
CA LEU A 43 0.43 5.77 -13.18
C LEU A 43 1.22 7.06 -13.14
N GLN A 44 2.40 7.14 -13.79
CA GLN A 44 3.15 8.39 -13.90
C GLN A 44 2.32 9.48 -14.63
N LYS A 45 1.69 9.14 -15.76
CA LYS A 45 0.81 10.08 -16.49
C LYS A 45 -0.41 10.49 -15.66
N ILE A 46 -0.97 9.53 -14.90
CA ILE A 46 -2.09 9.81 -13.99
C ILE A 46 -1.64 10.77 -12.88
N GLY A 47 -0.45 10.53 -12.31
CA GLY A 47 0.13 11.39 -11.26
C GLY A 47 0.42 12.84 -11.71
N GLU A 48 0.70 13.06 -13.02
CA GLU A 48 0.85 14.41 -13.58
C GLU A 48 -0.47 15.21 -13.55
N ARG A 49 -1.62 14.54 -13.38
CA ARG A 49 -2.95 15.16 -13.39
C ARG A 49 -3.40 15.65 -12.02
N SER A 50 -2.76 15.20 -10.92
CA SER A 50 -3.15 15.56 -9.55
C SER A 50 -1.97 15.46 -8.59
N GLU A 51 -1.73 16.52 -7.79
CA GLU A 51 -0.72 16.50 -6.71
C GLU A 51 -1.12 15.57 -5.54
N LEU A 52 -2.37 15.10 -5.49
CA LEU A 52 -2.87 14.15 -4.50
C LEU A 52 -2.59 12.69 -4.88
N VAL A 53 -2.03 12.43 -6.06
CA VAL A 53 -1.70 11.08 -6.55
C VAL A 53 -0.20 10.87 -6.53
N LEU A 54 0.26 9.88 -5.77
CA LEU A 54 1.65 9.47 -5.66
C LEU A 54 1.87 8.14 -6.38
N PRO A 55 2.40 8.11 -7.62
CA PRO A 55 2.77 6.87 -8.29
C PRO A 55 3.95 6.18 -7.59
N THR A 56 3.83 4.87 -7.37
CA THR A 56 4.92 4.04 -6.83
C THR A 56 5.16 2.82 -7.71
N PHE A 57 6.43 2.39 -7.80
CA PHE A 57 6.85 1.29 -8.65
C PHE A 57 7.12 0.02 -7.86
N GLY A 58 6.55 -1.08 -8.31
CA GLY A 58 6.83 -2.43 -7.85
C GLY A 58 6.55 -3.47 -8.92
N ILE A 59 6.98 -4.69 -8.66
CA ILE A 59 6.59 -5.88 -9.42
C ILE A 59 5.81 -6.78 -8.47
N HIS A 60 4.50 -6.83 -8.71
CA HIS A 60 3.59 -7.67 -7.93
C HIS A 60 3.99 -9.16 -8.05
N PRO A 61 3.82 -9.99 -6.99
CA PRO A 61 4.17 -11.43 -7.02
C PRO A 61 3.66 -12.19 -8.23
N ARG A 62 2.46 -11.90 -8.72
CA ARG A 62 1.88 -12.53 -9.92
C ARG A 62 2.63 -12.24 -11.22
N ARG A 63 3.45 -11.18 -11.23
CA ARG A 63 4.25 -10.76 -12.38
C ARG A 63 5.74 -11.12 -12.23
N ALA A 64 6.14 -11.65 -11.08
CA ALA A 64 7.54 -11.88 -10.73
C ALA A 64 8.26 -12.77 -11.76
N ALA A 65 7.60 -13.82 -12.26
CA ALA A 65 8.19 -14.73 -13.26
C ALA A 65 8.56 -14.01 -14.57
N ASP A 66 7.82 -12.96 -14.95
CA ASP A 66 8.08 -12.19 -16.17
C ASP A 66 9.34 -11.33 -16.07
N TYR A 67 9.83 -11.07 -14.86
CA TYR A 67 10.92 -10.13 -14.58
C TYR A 67 12.16 -10.77 -13.96
N THR A 68 12.08 -12.01 -13.50
CA THR A 68 13.14 -12.65 -12.69
C THR A 68 14.51 -12.70 -13.37
N ASP A 69 14.57 -12.75 -14.71
CA ASP A 69 15.82 -12.83 -15.47
C ASP A 69 16.27 -11.49 -16.07
N ARG A 70 15.50 -10.41 -15.82
CA ARG A 70 15.80 -9.07 -16.34
C ARG A 70 15.62 -7.96 -15.30
N LEU A 71 15.96 -8.25 -14.06
CA LEU A 71 15.84 -7.31 -12.93
C LEU A 71 16.64 -6.01 -13.15
N GLN A 72 17.74 -6.07 -13.89
CA GLN A 72 18.53 -4.88 -14.21
C GLN A 72 17.76 -3.86 -15.07
N GLU A 73 16.80 -4.31 -15.87
CA GLU A 73 15.98 -3.41 -16.70
C GLU A 73 15.03 -2.54 -15.86
N VAL A 74 14.65 -3.02 -14.65
CA VAL A 74 13.74 -2.30 -13.76
C VAL A 74 14.45 -1.36 -12.79
N ALA A 75 15.78 -1.44 -12.67
CA ALA A 75 16.55 -0.61 -11.73
C ALA A 75 16.25 0.89 -11.89
N ARG A 76 16.18 1.39 -13.12
CA ARG A 76 15.85 2.80 -13.42
C ARG A 76 14.50 3.25 -12.91
N TYR A 77 13.51 2.34 -12.90
CA TYR A 77 12.16 2.65 -12.39
C TYR A 77 12.14 2.64 -10.85
N ILE A 78 12.92 1.73 -10.24
CA ILE A 78 13.11 1.74 -8.78
C ILE A 78 13.77 3.05 -8.36
N GLU A 79 14.80 3.50 -9.08
CA GLU A 79 15.50 4.76 -8.79
C GLU A 79 14.57 5.97 -8.91
N ALA A 80 13.79 6.05 -10.01
CA ALA A 80 12.87 7.15 -10.28
C ALA A 80 11.66 7.18 -9.34
N SER A 81 11.22 6.05 -8.82
CA SER A 81 10.04 5.97 -7.97
C SER A 81 10.29 6.54 -6.57
N PRO A 82 9.39 7.36 -6.02
CA PRO A 82 9.54 7.95 -4.68
C PRO A 82 9.43 6.91 -3.55
N ALA A 83 8.69 5.83 -3.75
CA ALA A 83 8.55 4.69 -2.86
C ALA A 83 8.46 3.40 -3.68
N ILE A 84 8.58 2.25 -3.06
CA ILE A 84 8.55 0.95 -3.73
C ILE A 84 7.25 0.23 -3.38
N GLY A 85 6.51 -0.20 -4.38
CA GLY A 85 5.27 -0.98 -4.24
C GLY A 85 4.43 -0.94 -5.53
N GLU A 86 3.69 -2.00 -5.73
CA GLU A 86 3.46 -3.16 -4.89
C GLU A 86 4.51 -4.25 -5.16
N ILE A 87 5.10 -4.80 -4.11
CA ILE A 87 6.01 -5.96 -4.14
C ILE A 87 5.60 -6.96 -3.07
N GLY A 88 6.11 -8.17 -3.07
CA GLY A 88 5.81 -9.10 -1.99
C GLY A 88 5.79 -10.58 -2.38
N LEU A 89 5.01 -11.37 -1.59
CA LEU A 89 4.80 -12.81 -1.80
C LEU A 89 3.31 -13.12 -1.83
N ASP A 90 2.90 -13.96 -2.77
CA ASP A 90 1.54 -14.49 -2.88
C ASP A 90 1.57 -16.01 -3.04
N PHE A 91 1.42 -16.72 -1.91
CA PHE A 91 1.32 -18.18 -1.86
C PHE A 91 -0.14 -18.63 -1.64
N HIS A 92 -1.06 -17.65 -1.53
CA HIS A 92 -2.47 -17.92 -1.33
C HIS A 92 -3.27 -17.94 -2.64
N TRP A 93 -3.14 -16.89 -3.44
CA TRP A 93 -3.86 -16.74 -4.71
C TRP A 93 -3.09 -17.33 -5.90
N VAL A 94 -1.76 -17.25 -5.88
CA VAL A 94 -0.89 -17.86 -6.89
C VAL A 94 -0.73 -19.34 -6.55
N LYS A 95 -1.41 -20.22 -7.32
CA LYS A 95 -1.38 -21.66 -7.09
C LYS A 95 -0.21 -22.38 -7.76
N ASP A 96 0.40 -21.75 -8.76
CA ASP A 96 1.60 -22.29 -9.42
C ASP A 96 2.83 -22.07 -8.54
N THR A 97 3.17 -23.08 -7.76
CA THR A 97 4.32 -23.05 -6.85
C THR A 97 5.67 -22.95 -7.55
N SER A 98 5.73 -23.26 -8.86
CA SER A 98 6.96 -23.11 -9.67
C SER A 98 7.39 -21.65 -9.78
N THR A 99 6.47 -20.69 -9.56
CA THR A 99 6.75 -19.24 -9.59
C THR A 99 7.28 -18.69 -8.26
N TYR A 100 7.19 -19.43 -7.16
CA TYR A 100 7.60 -18.96 -5.84
C TYR A 100 9.09 -18.57 -5.74
N PRO A 101 10.04 -19.30 -6.36
CA PRO A 101 11.44 -18.86 -6.40
C PRO A 101 11.60 -17.50 -7.11
N ALA A 102 10.83 -17.26 -8.17
CA ALA A 102 10.85 -15.98 -8.89
C ALA A 102 10.31 -14.85 -8.00
N GLN A 103 9.21 -15.08 -7.26
CA GLN A 103 8.67 -14.11 -6.32
C GLN A 103 9.72 -13.69 -5.27
N ARG A 104 10.41 -14.66 -4.66
CA ARG A 104 11.49 -14.41 -3.68
C ARG A 104 12.63 -13.60 -4.29
N LYS A 105 13.12 -14.02 -5.45
CA LYS A 105 14.24 -13.35 -6.16
C LYS A 105 13.89 -11.88 -6.48
N VAL A 106 12.69 -11.64 -6.98
CA VAL A 106 12.22 -10.28 -7.28
C VAL A 106 12.07 -9.47 -5.99
N LEU A 107 11.40 -10.01 -4.96
CA LEU A 107 11.24 -9.32 -3.67
C LEU A 107 12.59 -8.94 -3.05
N GLU A 108 13.54 -9.88 -2.97
CA GLU A 108 14.88 -9.61 -2.42
C GLU A 108 15.63 -8.52 -3.19
N TYR A 109 15.51 -8.50 -4.52
CA TYR A 109 16.10 -7.46 -5.36
C TYR A 109 15.54 -6.06 -5.00
N PHE A 110 14.22 -5.96 -4.85
CA PHE A 110 13.57 -4.70 -4.47
C PHE A 110 13.89 -4.28 -3.04
N LEU A 111 13.97 -5.23 -2.08
CA LEU A 111 14.33 -4.93 -0.69
C LEU A 111 15.77 -4.44 -0.59
N ALA A 112 16.71 -5.04 -1.33
CA ALA A 112 18.10 -4.56 -1.40
C ALA A 112 18.16 -3.11 -1.90
N ALA A 113 17.44 -2.79 -2.99
CA ALA A 113 17.36 -1.44 -3.52
C ALA A 113 16.66 -0.46 -2.55
N ALA A 114 15.59 -0.91 -1.86
CA ALA A 114 14.90 -0.12 -0.84
C ALA A 114 15.83 0.26 0.31
N ARG A 115 16.64 -0.68 0.77
CA ARG A 115 17.64 -0.46 1.82
C ARG A 115 18.68 0.56 1.39
N GLU A 116 19.29 0.37 0.22
CA GLU A 116 20.31 1.27 -0.33
C GLU A 116 19.78 2.69 -0.51
N GLN A 117 18.59 2.83 -1.10
CA GLN A 117 17.98 4.12 -1.43
C GLN A 117 17.13 4.71 -0.30
N LYS A 118 17.03 4.03 0.85
CA LYS A 118 16.21 4.43 2.03
C LYS A 118 14.75 4.68 1.68
N LYS A 119 14.19 3.85 0.79
CA LYS A 119 12.79 3.97 0.33
C LYS A 119 11.84 3.17 1.21
N ILE A 120 10.61 3.68 1.29
CA ILE A 120 9.47 2.97 1.89
C ILE A 120 9.04 1.85 0.94
N VAL A 121 8.64 0.72 1.51
CA VAL A 121 8.09 -0.41 0.76
C VAL A 121 6.61 -0.63 1.09
N ASN A 122 5.78 -0.94 0.08
CA ASN A 122 4.38 -1.34 0.20
C ASN A 122 4.26 -2.80 -0.23
N LEU A 123 3.82 -3.66 0.70
CA LEU A 123 4.03 -5.10 0.65
C LEU A 123 2.73 -5.91 0.60
N HIS A 124 2.63 -6.74 -0.43
CA HIS A 124 1.66 -7.82 -0.55
C HIS A 124 2.15 -9.06 0.22
N THR A 125 1.33 -9.61 1.14
CA THR A 125 1.78 -10.62 2.11
C THR A 125 0.89 -11.86 2.17
N LYS A 126 0.34 -12.33 1.07
CA LYS A 126 -0.64 -13.42 1.10
C LYS A 126 0.00 -14.81 1.19
N GLY A 127 -0.04 -15.40 2.39
CA GLY A 127 0.55 -16.72 2.68
C GLY A 127 2.08 -16.72 2.82
N GLY A 128 2.73 -15.56 2.72
CA GLY A 128 4.16 -15.35 2.87
C GLY A 128 4.54 -14.45 4.04
N GLU A 129 3.62 -14.20 4.98
CA GLU A 129 3.75 -13.19 6.03
C GLU A 129 5.01 -13.38 6.87
N LYS A 130 5.26 -14.62 7.32
CA LYS A 130 6.45 -14.93 8.13
C LYS A 130 7.74 -14.72 7.35
N GLU A 131 7.79 -15.20 6.10
CA GLU A 131 8.97 -15.06 5.24
C GLU A 131 9.25 -13.57 4.92
N ILE A 132 8.21 -12.78 4.70
CA ILE A 132 8.35 -11.33 4.52
C ILE A 132 8.94 -10.67 5.76
N LEU A 133 8.47 -11.02 6.96
CA LEU A 133 9.05 -10.48 8.20
C LEU A 133 10.55 -10.79 8.30
N ASP A 134 10.93 -12.05 8.03
CA ASP A 134 12.34 -12.46 8.06
C ASP A 134 13.19 -11.68 7.03
N LEU A 135 12.62 -11.40 5.86
CA LEU A 135 13.29 -10.59 4.83
C LEU A 135 13.38 -9.11 5.22
N LEU A 136 12.37 -8.54 5.87
CA LEU A 136 12.42 -7.17 6.40
C LEU A 136 13.53 -7.02 7.44
N GLU A 137 13.66 -8.00 8.33
CA GLU A 137 14.75 -8.06 9.32
C GLU A 137 16.12 -8.22 8.64
N LYS A 138 16.25 -9.18 7.70
CA LYS A 138 17.48 -9.45 6.94
C LYS A 138 17.99 -8.21 6.21
N TYR A 139 17.11 -7.45 5.57
CA TYR A 139 17.45 -6.26 4.79
C TYR A 139 17.40 -4.96 5.61
N ASP A 140 17.08 -5.02 6.91
CA ASP A 140 16.95 -3.87 7.80
C ASP A 140 16.00 -2.80 7.21
N ILE A 141 14.81 -3.20 6.78
CA ILE A 141 13.80 -2.32 6.21
C ILE A 141 12.96 -1.69 7.32
N GLN A 142 13.29 -0.47 7.70
CA GLN A 142 12.67 0.24 8.83
C GLN A 142 11.28 0.81 8.52
N ARG A 143 10.88 0.90 7.24
CA ARG A 143 9.64 1.57 6.81
C ARG A 143 8.91 0.70 5.81
N ALA A 144 8.05 -0.16 6.34
CA ALA A 144 7.22 -1.07 5.55
C ALA A 144 5.75 -0.79 5.80
N ILE A 145 4.97 -0.71 4.73
CA ILE A 145 3.51 -0.78 4.73
C ILE A 145 3.15 -2.22 4.40
N ILE A 146 2.44 -2.87 5.30
CA ILE A 146 1.82 -4.17 5.03
C ILE A 146 0.39 -3.88 4.58
N HIS A 147 0.17 -4.03 3.27
CA HIS A 147 -1.15 -3.76 2.71
C HIS A 147 -2.08 -4.96 2.91
N TRP A 148 -3.35 -4.65 3.19
CA TRP A 148 -4.44 -5.62 3.37
C TRP A 148 -4.04 -6.89 4.15
N TYR A 149 -3.42 -6.70 5.32
CA TYR A 149 -3.02 -7.84 6.13
C TYR A 149 -4.24 -8.70 6.53
N SER A 150 -4.18 -9.99 6.27
CA SER A 150 -5.22 -10.96 6.65
C SER A 150 -4.64 -12.27 7.20
N GLY A 151 -3.36 -12.25 7.55
CA GLY A 151 -2.60 -13.41 8.01
C GLY A 151 -2.78 -13.73 9.50
N PRO A 152 -1.93 -14.61 10.05
CA PRO A 152 -1.98 -15.07 11.44
C PRO A 152 -1.71 -13.94 12.45
N MET A 153 -2.41 -13.98 13.59
CA MET A 153 -2.32 -12.96 14.64
C MET A 153 -0.96 -12.91 15.37
N ASP A 154 -0.24 -14.01 15.45
CA ASP A 154 1.11 -14.06 16.01
C ASP A 154 2.11 -13.35 15.13
N ILE A 155 2.04 -13.53 13.81
CA ILE A 155 2.87 -12.81 12.83
C ILE A 155 2.51 -11.33 12.80
N LEU A 156 1.20 -10.98 12.87
CA LEU A 156 0.79 -9.58 13.03
C LEU A 156 1.51 -8.90 14.22
N ARG A 157 1.50 -9.56 15.40
CA ARG A 157 2.17 -9.03 16.59
C ARG A 157 3.68 -8.88 16.41
N ALA A 158 4.32 -9.82 15.73
CA ALA A 158 5.75 -9.75 15.42
C ALA A 158 6.05 -8.57 14.48
N MET A 159 5.28 -8.40 13.42
CA MET A 159 5.40 -7.25 12.49
C MET A 159 5.10 -5.90 13.18
N ILE A 160 4.15 -5.86 14.12
CA ILE A 160 3.89 -4.67 14.97
C ILE A 160 5.13 -4.36 15.83
N THR A 161 5.73 -5.37 16.44
CA THR A 161 6.94 -5.21 17.27
C THR A 161 8.12 -4.74 16.42
N PHE A 162 8.23 -5.19 15.19
CA PHE A 162 9.24 -4.72 14.22
C PHE A 162 9.00 -3.26 13.79
N GLY A 163 7.75 -2.76 13.86
CA GLY A 163 7.39 -1.38 13.53
C GLY A 163 6.77 -1.19 12.15
N CYS A 164 6.24 -2.25 11.54
CA CYS A 164 5.50 -2.13 10.29
C CYS A 164 4.23 -1.30 10.45
N TYR A 165 3.90 -0.51 9.43
CA TYR A 165 2.60 0.12 9.26
C TYR A 165 1.64 -0.84 8.58
N PHE A 166 0.36 -0.75 8.91
CA PHE A 166 -0.67 -1.62 8.34
C PHE A 166 -1.81 -0.79 7.77
N THR A 167 -2.18 -1.07 6.54
CA THR A 167 -3.40 -0.54 5.98
C THR A 167 -4.59 -1.41 6.37
N VAL A 168 -5.67 -0.75 6.73
CA VAL A 168 -6.98 -1.38 6.88
C VAL A 168 -7.83 -0.95 5.70
N GLY A 169 -8.34 -1.93 4.95
CA GLY A 169 -9.10 -1.71 3.73
C GLY A 169 -10.59 -1.97 3.88
N VAL A 170 -11.30 -1.90 2.75
CA VAL A 170 -12.78 -2.02 2.66
C VAL A 170 -13.34 -3.32 3.25
N GLU A 171 -12.54 -4.38 3.37
CA GLU A 171 -12.98 -5.65 3.98
C GLU A 171 -13.33 -5.51 5.46
N VAL A 172 -12.87 -4.46 6.16
CA VAL A 172 -13.24 -4.19 7.56
C VAL A 172 -14.75 -4.03 7.75
N LEU A 173 -15.47 -3.63 6.71
CA LEU A 173 -16.92 -3.48 6.73
C LEU A 173 -17.65 -4.84 6.85
N TYR A 174 -17.01 -5.95 6.44
CA TYR A 174 -17.68 -7.24 6.22
C TYR A 174 -17.07 -8.40 6.99
N SER A 175 -15.78 -8.35 7.32
CA SER A 175 -15.01 -9.47 7.90
C SER A 175 -14.70 -9.26 9.38
N ASP A 176 -15.20 -10.14 10.24
CA ASP A 176 -14.89 -10.11 11.68
C ASP A 176 -13.41 -10.43 11.95
N HIS A 177 -12.77 -11.20 11.07
CA HIS A 177 -11.32 -11.43 11.13
C HIS A 177 -10.55 -10.14 10.91
N ILE A 178 -10.89 -9.38 9.86
CA ILE A 178 -10.25 -8.08 9.60
C ILE A 178 -10.57 -7.06 10.69
N LYS A 179 -11.78 -7.06 11.25
CA LYS A 179 -12.10 -6.21 12.43
C LYS A 179 -11.23 -6.56 13.63
N THR A 180 -10.93 -7.86 13.84
CA THR A 180 -10.04 -8.31 14.93
C THR A 180 -8.61 -7.82 14.69
N ILE A 181 -8.09 -7.94 13.46
CA ILE A 181 -6.79 -7.39 13.05
C ILE A 181 -6.77 -5.88 13.25
N ALA A 182 -7.78 -5.17 12.74
CA ALA A 182 -7.87 -3.72 12.84
C ALA A 182 -7.91 -3.22 14.29
N LYS A 183 -8.50 -3.98 15.22
CA LYS A 183 -8.45 -3.68 16.67
C LYS A 183 -7.07 -3.88 17.26
N ALA A 184 -6.32 -4.87 16.79
CA ALA A 184 -5.01 -5.23 17.33
C ALA A 184 -3.88 -4.29 16.87
N ILE A 185 -4.04 -3.62 15.72
CA ILE A 185 -3.05 -2.66 15.20
C ILE A 185 -2.99 -1.44 16.14
N PRO A 186 -1.82 -1.08 16.69
CA PRO A 186 -1.65 0.14 17.47
C PRO A 186 -2.00 1.40 16.66
N ALA A 187 -2.63 2.40 17.32
CA ALA A 187 -3.07 3.62 16.64
C ALA A 187 -1.95 4.29 15.82
N GLN A 188 -0.71 4.29 16.33
CA GLN A 188 0.45 4.90 15.67
C GLN A 188 0.97 4.14 14.43
N LEU A 189 0.50 2.92 14.17
CA LEU A 189 0.91 2.11 13.01
C LEU A 189 -0.24 1.90 12.01
N LEU A 190 -1.41 2.53 12.30
CA LEU A 190 -2.62 2.40 11.46
C LEU A 190 -2.54 3.32 10.26
N LEU A 191 -2.80 2.75 9.09
CA LEU A 191 -3.11 3.45 7.84
C LEU A 191 -4.43 2.93 7.28
N THR A 192 -4.93 3.59 6.23
CA THR A 192 -6.15 3.20 5.52
C THR A 192 -5.85 2.99 4.04
N GLU A 193 -6.65 2.14 3.39
CA GLU A 193 -6.57 1.89 1.96
C GLU A 193 -7.94 1.51 1.38
N THR A 194 -8.04 1.47 0.06
CA THR A 194 -9.19 0.87 -0.63
C THR A 194 -8.82 -0.38 -1.43
N ASP A 195 -7.62 -0.46 -1.96
CA ASP A 195 -7.19 -1.43 -2.99
C ASP A 195 -8.14 -1.43 -4.21
N ASN A 196 -8.72 -0.26 -4.48
CA ASN A 196 -9.68 -0.09 -5.56
C ASN A 196 -8.99 0.10 -6.94
N PRO A 197 -9.68 -0.21 -8.02
CA PRO A 197 -11.09 -0.64 -8.13
C PRO A 197 -11.35 -2.09 -7.70
N GLY A 198 -10.29 -2.85 -7.43
CA GLY A 198 -10.34 -4.28 -7.14
C GLY A 198 -10.95 -4.64 -5.80
N GLY A 199 -10.68 -3.86 -4.74
CA GLY A 199 -11.07 -4.19 -3.38
C GLY A 199 -12.58 -4.34 -3.20
N VAL A 200 -13.36 -3.33 -3.55
CA VAL A 200 -14.83 -3.41 -3.50
C VAL A 200 -15.36 -4.42 -4.53
N LYS A 201 -14.73 -4.49 -5.72
CA LYS A 201 -15.16 -5.44 -6.76
C LYS A 201 -15.03 -6.90 -6.29
N TRP A 202 -13.97 -7.22 -5.60
CA TRP A 202 -13.77 -8.57 -5.03
C TRP A 202 -14.84 -8.91 -3.98
N LEU A 203 -15.23 -7.93 -3.15
CA LEU A 203 -16.19 -8.13 -2.06
C LEU A 203 -17.65 -8.11 -2.51
N LYS A 204 -18.00 -7.27 -3.51
CA LYS A 204 -19.39 -6.98 -3.90
C LYS A 204 -19.71 -7.16 -5.38
N GLY A 205 -18.70 -7.39 -6.23
CA GLY A 205 -18.86 -7.44 -7.68
C GLY A 205 -18.97 -6.08 -8.36
N GLU A 206 -18.96 -4.97 -7.63
CA GLU A 206 -19.05 -3.59 -8.13
C GLU A 206 -17.68 -2.93 -8.18
N VAL A 207 -17.46 -2.04 -9.15
CA VAL A 207 -16.20 -1.28 -9.23
C VAL A 207 -16.09 -0.34 -8.05
N GLY A 208 -15.00 -0.50 -7.28
CA GLY A 208 -14.74 0.36 -6.14
C GLY A 208 -14.27 1.75 -6.56
N MET A 209 -14.78 2.80 -5.92
CA MET A 209 -14.40 4.18 -6.19
C MET A 209 -13.60 4.77 -5.00
N PRO A 210 -12.75 5.80 -5.22
CA PRO A 210 -11.89 6.38 -4.17
C PRO A 210 -12.64 6.82 -2.92
N ARG A 211 -13.86 7.33 -3.06
CA ARG A 211 -14.73 7.75 -1.94
C ARG A 211 -15.03 6.65 -0.93
N ALA A 212 -14.86 5.37 -1.30
CA ALA A 212 -15.02 4.24 -0.39
C ALA A 212 -14.08 4.30 0.84
N ILE A 213 -12.98 5.06 0.76
CA ILE A 213 -12.06 5.27 1.88
C ILE A 213 -12.75 5.90 3.09
N ALA A 214 -13.76 6.77 2.87
CA ALA A 214 -14.53 7.38 3.95
C ALA A 214 -15.28 6.32 4.77
N ASN A 215 -15.84 5.29 4.12
CA ASN A 215 -16.53 4.19 4.81
C ASN A 215 -15.54 3.35 5.65
N VAL A 216 -14.28 3.23 5.23
CA VAL A 216 -13.24 2.56 6.01
C VAL A 216 -12.94 3.36 7.29
N VAL A 217 -12.82 4.69 7.17
CA VAL A 217 -12.59 5.58 8.31
C VAL A 217 -13.77 5.53 9.29
N ASP A 218 -15.01 5.55 8.79
CA ASP A 218 -16.22 5.41 9.61
C ASP A 218 -16.24 4.08 10.38
N ALA A 219 -15.98 2.97 9.68
CA ALA A 219 -15.93 1.65 10.31
C ALA A 219 -14.83 1.56 11.39
N LEU A 220 -13.67 2.17 11.16
CA LEU A 220 -12.59 2.24 12.13
C LEU A 220 -12.97 3.12 13.34
N ALA A 221 -13.68 4.21 13.13
CA ALA A 221 -14.17 5.08 14.21
C ALA A 221 -15.12 4.32 15.11
N GLU A 222 -16.11 3.64 14.56
CA GLU A 222 -17.04 2.77 15.31
C GLU A 222 -16.29 1.65 16.05
N LEU A 223 -15.43 0.91 15.34
CA LEU A 223 -14.70 -0.23 15.85
C LEU A 223 -13.79 0.12 17.02
N ARG A 224 -13.20 1.32 17.02
CA ARG A 224 -12.25 1.81 18.02
C ARG A 224 -12.86 2.76 19.04
N GLN A 225 -14.19 2.95 19.01
CA GLN A 225 -14.92 3.88 19.89
C GLN A 225 -14.29 5.29 19.82
N SER A 226 -14.06 5.76 18.61
CA SER A 226 -13.42 7.04 18.29
C SER A 226 -14.32 7.89 17.39
N THR A 227 -13.87 9.06 16.97
CA THR A 227 -14.57 9.86 15.96
C THR A 227 -13.91 9.70 14.58
N TYR A 228 -14.68 9.96 13.53
CA TYR A 228 -14.19 10.00 12.15
C TYR A 228 -12.97 10.91 12.01
N GLU A 229 -13.07 12.12 12.56
CA GLU A 229 -12.02 13.14 12.52
C GLU A 229 -10.74 12.65 13.20
N LEU A 230 -10.85 11.98 14.35
CA LEU A 230 -9.69 11.50 15.09
C LEU A 230 -9.00 10.34 14.36
N ILE A 231 -9.75 9.43 13.73
CA ILE A 231 -9.16 8.37 12.87
C ILE A 231 -8.46 9.01 11.68
N MET A 232 -9.12 9.94 10.98
CA MET A 232 -8.54 10.64 9.82
C MET A 232 -7.24 11.37 10.20
N GLN A 233 -7.24 12.12 11.31
CA GLN A 233 -6.07 12.83 11.82
C GLN A 233 -4.95 11.87 12.23
N THR A 234 -5.29 10.75 12.87
CA THR A 234 -4.32 9.72 13.28
C THR A 234 -3.63 9.10 12.06
N VAL A 235 -4.39 8.71 11.05
CA VAL A 235 -3.86 8.13 9.81
C VAL A 235 -2.98 9.13 9.06
N HIS A 236 -3.43 10.38 8.94
CA HIS A 236 -2.65 11.46 8.32
C HIS A 236 -1.32 11.70 9.07
N ALA A 237 -1.36 11.80 10.39
CA ALA A 237 -0.16 11.98 11.21
C ALA A 237 0.80 10.77 11.10
N ASN A 238 0.26 9.55 11.04
CA ASN A 238 1.04 8.33 10.86
C ASN A 238 1.76 8.32 9.50
N PHE A 239 1.05 8.67 8.44
CA PHE A 239 1.63 8.75 7.11
C PHE A 239 2.73 9.80 7.04
N LEU A 240 2.49 11.01 7.57
CA LEU A 240 3.51 12.06 7.67
C LEU A 240 4.76 11.59 8.43
N ARG A 241 4.58 10.95 9.59
CA ARG A 241 5.70 10.41 10.39
C ARG A 241 6.48 9.35 9.62
N MET A 242 5.79 8.45 8.92
CA MET A 242 6.42 7.40 8.13
C MET A 242 7.31 7.98 7.02
N ILE A 243 6.88 9.06 6.35
CA ILE A 243 7.62 9.66 5.22
C ILE A 243 8.63 10.73 5.63
N GLN A 244 8.63 11.17 6.89
CA GLN A 244 9.36 12.35 7.39
C GLN A 244 10.83 12.41 6.96
N ASP A 245 11.55 11.26 7.09
CA ASP A 245 12.97 11.19 6.79
C ASP A 245 13.28 10.53 5.43
N SER A 246 12.27 10.40 4.56
CA SER A 246 12.47 9.86 3.22
C SER A 246 12.92 10.96 2.26
N PRO A 247 14.15 10.91 1.72
CA PRO A 247 14.65 11.95 0.82
C PRO A 247 13.79 12.11 -0.43
N SER A 248 13.26 10.99 -0.96
CA SER A 248 12.43 10.92 -2.16
C SER A 248 11.00 11.45 -1.96
N LEU A 249 10.54 11.60 -0.71
CA LEU A 249 9.17 12.01 -0.36
C LEU A 249 9.09 13.41 0.27
N LYS A 250 10.14 14.21 0.22
CA LYS A 250 10.14 15.59 0.76
C LYS A 250 9.04 16.47 0.16
N GLY A 251 8.81 16.37 -1.15
CA GLY A 251 7.73 17.10 -1.84
C GLY A 251 6.35 16.68 -1.34
N VAL A 252 6.12 15.38 -1.18
CA VAL A 252 4.89 14.81 -0.62
C VAL A 252 4.68 15.29 0.81
N HIS A 253 5.71 15.25 1.64
CA HIS A 253 5.63 15.76 3.01
C HIS A 253 5.20 17.25 3.05
N ALA A 254 5.72 18.07 2.13
CA ALA A 254 5.32 19.49 2.03
C ALA A 254 3.85 19.65 1.63
N ILE A 255 3.34 18.83 0.68
CA ILE A 255 1.92 18.83 0.28
C ILE A 255 1.05 18.48 1.47
N LEU A 256 1.28 17.34 2.10
CA LEU A 256 0.47 16.85 3.23
C LEU A 256 0.51 17.78 4.44
N SER A 257 1.64 18.45 4.67
CA SER A 257 1.77 19.39 5.80
C SER A 257 0.89 20.64 5.67
N ARG A 258 0.38 20.98 4.45
CA ARG A 258 -0.58 22.08 4.26
C ARG A 258 -1.96 21.75 4.84
N PHE A 259 -2.27 20.47 5.01
CA PHE A 259 -3.57 19.97 5.51
C PHE A 259 -3.51 19.54 6.98
N LYS A 260 -2.51 19.94 7.74
CA LYS A 260 -2.49 19.78 9.20
C LYS A 260 -3.59 20.67 9.77
N SER A 261 -4.67 20.05 10.23
CA SER A 261 -5.73 20.66 11.05
C SER A 261 -5.38 20.56 12.52
#